data_1dd131453d1ff7a872a2a689f5a018e7
#
_entry.id   1dd131453d1ff7a872a2a689f5a018e7
#
_cell.length_a   1.000
_cell.length_b   1.000
_cell.length_c   1.000
_cell.angle_alpha   90.00
_cell.angle_beta   90.00
_cell.angle_gamma   90.00
#
_symmetry.space_group_name_H-M   'P 1'
#
loop_
_entity.id
_entity.type
_entity.pdbx_description
1 polymer ?
#
loop_
_entity_poly.entity_id
_entity_poly.type
_entity_poly.pdbx_seq_one_letter_code
_entity_poly.pdbx_strand_id
1 'polypeptide(L)'
;MLPRITHPIGRDSNCELADFFINIIYGLPATLFINHTIIESIAPDVIIGGKNRTSSRAFYGQTIHELSHASHFSQVGSAYWAKYISYIMTYGAYGDDNKGENAGICGVGEMWGYAIEDLLTNDKYGGLDIHKGADWIRADILHDLMKEGIVSPNDVFDCLTPLITTQNKLKEALQAKSPANHNIIETRFDTLNNN
;
A
#
# COMPACT_ATOMS: atom_id res chain seq x y z
N MET A 1 -15.81 7.21 11.14
CA MET A 1 -14.48 7.68 11.59
C MET A 1 -13.47 6.87 10.79
N LEU A 2 -12.64 7.50 9.97
CA LEU A 2 -11.65 6.79 9.15
C LEU A 2 -10.54 6.27 10.07
N PRO A 3 -10.06 5.07 9.85
CA PRO A 3 -8.97 4.50 10.64
C PRO A 3 -7.64 5.15 10.26
N ARG A 4 -6.78 5.18 11.23
CA ARG A 4 -5.46 5.78 11.16
C ARG A 4 -4.47 4.78 10.61
N ILE A 5 -3.80 5.18 9.55
CA ILE A 5 -2.74 4.38 8.95
C ILE A 5 -1.42 5.00 9.32
N THR A 6 -0.64 4.26 10.08
CA THR A 6 0.77 4.60 10.31
C THR A 6 1.61 3.68 9.42
N HIS A 7 2.23 4.23 8.39
CA HIS A 7 3.19 3.50 7.58
C HIS A 7 4.57 3.59 8.26
N PRO A 8 5.24 2.48 8.56
CA PRO A 8 6.63 2.53 8.96
C PRO A 8 7.46 2.96 7.75
N ILE A 9 7.74 4.25 7.70
CA ILE A 9 8.65 4.81 6.70
C ILE A 9 9.99 4.16 6.91
N GLY A 10 10.52 3.59 5.84
CA GLY A 10 11.81 2.90 5.84
C GLY A 10 12.87 3.65 6.63
N ARG A 11 13.76 2.93 7.25
CA ARG A 11 14.78 3.26 8.24
C ARG A 11 15.66 4.49 7.99
N ASP A 12 15.07 5.62 7.59
CA ASP A 12 15.75 6.91 7.64
C ASP A 12 15.45 7.57 8.99
N SER A 13 16.40 7.41 9.87
CA SER A 13 16.48 7.69 11.30
C SER A 13 16.19 9.12 11.75
N ASN A 14 15.27 9.83 11.16
CA ASN A 14 15.13 11.27 11.43
C ASN A 14 13.71 11.84 11.40
N CYS A 15 12.69 11.03 11.54
CA CYS A 15 11.36 11.52 11.84
C CYS A 15 11.06 11.24 13.33
N GLU A 16 11.59 12.09 14.23
CA GLU A 16 11.46 11.92 15.69
C GLU A 16 10.00 11.79 16.15
N LEU A 17 9.05 12.39 15.43
CA LEU A 17 7.63 12.27 15.73
C LEU A 17 7.04 10.94 15.27
N ALA A 18 7.38 10.45 14.07
CA ALA A 18 6.95 9.15 13.61
C ALA A 18 7.61 8.04 14.43
N ASP A 19 8.89 8.18 14.79
CA ASP A 19 9.59 7.28 15.71
C ASP A 19 8.99 7.32 17.11
N PHE A 20 8.54 8.49 17.58
CA PHE A 20 7.87 8.62 18.86
C PHE A 20 6.52 7.90 18.88
N PHE A 21 5.71 8.05 17.85
CA PHE A 21 4.42 7.34 17.76
C PHE A 21 4.59 5.85 17.48
N ILE A 22 5.55 5.47 16.67
CA ILE A 22 5.93 4.07 16.46
C ILE A 22 6.42 3.48 17.78
N ASN A 23 7.30 4.13 18.52
CA ASN A 23 7.78 3.66 19.81
C ASN A 23 6.68 3.56 20.87
N ILE A 24 5.69 4.46 20.87
CA ILE A 24 4.51 4.32 21.74
C ILE A 24 3.72 3.07 21.34
N ILE A 25 3.51 2.81 20.06
CA ILE A 25 2.78 1.65 19.58
C ILE A 25 3.58 0.37 19.84
N TYR A 26 4.88 0.34 19.57
CA TYR A 26 5.76 -0.82 19.78
C TYR A 26 6.12 -1.08 21.25
N GLY A 27 6.15 -0.05 22.08
CA GLY A 27 6.46 -0.18 23.52
C GLY A 27 5.26 -0.56 24.37
N LEU A 28 4.04 -0.56 23.83
CA LEU A 28 2.84 -0.89 24.58
C LEU A 28 2.58 -2.41 24.52
N PRO A 29 2.33 -3.06 25.68
CA PRO A 29 1.92 -4.46 25.69
C PRO A 29 0.68 -4.67 24.81
N ALA A 30 0.58 -5.82 24.15
CA ALA A 30 -0.55 -6.17 23.26
C ALA A 30 -1.93 -5.99 23.92
N THR A 31 -1.99 -5.98 25.25
CA THR A 31 -3.19 -5.70 26.05
C THR A 31 -3.69 -4.26 25.96
N LEU A 32 -2.84 -3.31 25.56
CA LEU A 32 -3.23 -1.89 25.36
C LEU A 32 -3.82 -1.61 23.98
N PHE A 33 -3.63 -2.52 23.02
CA PHE A 33 -4.36 -2.47 21.73
C PHE A 33 -5.88 -2.66 21.89
N ILE A 34 -6.36 -3.10 23.05
CA ILE A 34 -7.77 -3.31 23.34
C ILE A 34 -8.50 -1.98 23.64
N ASN A 35 -7.80 -0.92 24.03
CA ASN A 35 -8.38 0.41 24.22
C ASN A 35 -8.13 1.32 23.01
N HIS A 36 -8.69 0.94 21.88
CA HIS A 36 -8.69 1.67 20.60
C HIS A 36 -8.99 3.17 20.75
N THR A 37 -9.90 3.50 21.65
CA THR A 37 -10.48 4.85 21.76
C THR A 37 -9.50 5.94 22.19
N ILE A 38 -8.50 5.64 23.02
CA ILE A 38 -7.55 6.65 23.48
C ILE A 38 -6.51 6.94 22.41
N ILE A 39 -5.97 5.91 21.76
CA ILE A 39 -4.99 6.08 20.68
C ILE A 39 -5.64 6.76 19.47
N GLU A 40 -6.87 6.41 19.15
CA GLU A 40 -7.67 7.03 18.09
C GLU A 40 -7.93 8.52 18.31
N SER A 41 -7.94 8.98 19.57
CA SER A 41 -8.18 10.39 19.89
C SER A 41 -6.95 11.29 19.79
N ILE A 42 -5.74 10.72 19.86
CA ILE A 42 -4.49 11.51 19.97
C ILE A 42 -3.52 11.30 18.80
N ALA A 43 -3.60 10.20 18.07
CA ALA A 43 -2.73 9.96 16.92
C ALA A 43 -3.32 10.53 15.63
N PRO A 44 -2.54 11.07 14.69
CA PRO A 44 -3.04 11.53 13.40
C PRO A 44 -3.51 10.37 12.53
N ASP A 45 -4.49 10.62 11.67
CA ASP A 45 -5.05 9.61 10.76
C ASP A 45 -4.06 9.19 9.67
N VAL A 46 -3.21 10.11 9.24
CA VAL A 46 -2.16 9.91 8.24
C VAL A 46 -0.90 10.63 8.70
N ILE A 47 0.24 9.93 8.68
CA ILE A 47 1.54 10.52 8.98
C ILE A 47 2.40 10.53 7.73
N ILE A 48 2.83 11.72 7.31
CA ILE A 48 3.72 11.90 6.17
C ILE A 48 5.07 12.40 6.69
N GLY A 49 6.10 11.55 6.60
CA GLY A 49 7.45 11.92 7.00
C GLY A 49 8.02 13.03 6.11
N GLY A 50 8.67 14.07 6.69
CA GLY A 50 9.13 15.25 5.97
C GLY A 50 10.61 15.30 5.62
N LYS A 51 11.44 14.44 6.16
CA LYS A 51 12.89 14.67 6.22
C LYS A 51 13.65 14.55 4.88
N ASN A 52 13.24 13.70 3.99
CA ASN A 52 13.93 13.47 2.72
C ASN A 52 13.19 14.03 1.50
N ARG A 53 12.25 14.95 1.71
CA ARG A 53 11.40 15.45 0.64
C ARG A 53 11.85 16.82 0.19
N THR A 54 12.75 16.77 -0.78
CA THR A 54 13.38 17.95 -1.35
C THR A 54 12.54 18.64 -2.43
N SER A 55 11.40 18.05 -2.81
CA SER A 55 10.55 18.59 -3.88
C SER A 55 9.06 18.43 -3.62
N SER A 56 8.26 19.33 -4.19
CA SER A 56 6.79 19.27 -4.18
C SER A 56 6.27 17.98 -4.83
N ARG A 57 6.97 17.44 -5.85
CA ARG A 57 6.66 16.18 -6.49
C ARG A 57 6.74 15.02 -5.50
N ALA A 58 7.85 14.90 -4.78
CA ALA A 58 8.05 13.83 -3.81
C ALA A 58 7.05 13.91 -2.65
N PHE A 59 6.75 15.12 -2.16
CA PHE A 59 5.75 15.31 -1.11
C PHE A 59 4.34 14.95 -1.59
N TYR A 60 3.98 15.36 -2.82
CA TYR A 60 2.70 15.01 -3.41
C TYR A 60 2.57 13.49 -3.60
N GLY A 61 3.57 12.85 -4.20
CA GLY A 61 3.56 11.40 -4.44
C GLY A 61 3.31 10.64 -3.15
N GLN A 62 4.09 10.91 -2.11
CA GLN A 62 3.87 10.23 -0.84
C GLN A 62 2.52 10.56 -0.19
N THR A 63 2.02 11.79 -0.31
CA THR A 63 0.68 12.10 0.20
C THR A 63 -0.36 11.23 -0.49
N ILE A 64 -0.26 11.06 -1.81
CA ILE A 64 -1.14 10.17 -2.58
C ILE A 64 -0.99 8.73 -2.14
N HIS A 65 0.24 8.25 -1.92
CA HIS A 65 0.51 6.90 -1.43
C HIS A 65 -0.24 6.61 -0.12
N GLU A 66 -0.06 7.45 0.89
CA GLU A 66 -0.72 7.27 2.18
C GLU A 66 -2.25 7.39 2.09
N LEU A 67 -2.76 8.30 1.26
CA LEU A 67 -4.20 8.41 1.00
C LEU A 67 -4.76 7.19 0.28
N SER A 68 -3.96 6.54 -0.58
CA SER A 68 -4.34 5.28 -1.22
C SER A 68 -4.47 4.15 -0.19
N HIS A 69 -3.57 4.09 0.79
CA HIS A 69 -3.73 3.17 1.92
C HIS A 69 -4.98 3.48 2.74
N ALA A 70 -5.28 4.75 3.01
CA ALA A 70 -6.49 5.15 3.71
C ALA A 70 -7.76 4.73 2.96
N SER A 71 -7.77 4.87 1.62
CA SER A 71 -8.87 4.41 0.77
C SER A 71 -9.03 2.88 0.83
N HIS A 72 -7.94 2.15 0.71
CA HIS A 72 -7.93 0.69 0.80
C HIS A 72 -8.41 0.22 2.18
N PHE A 73 -7.95 0.86 3.24
CA PHE A 73 -8.46 0.54 4.58
C PHE A 73 -9.98 0.72 4.68
N SER A 74 -10.53 1.81 4.15
CA SER A 74 -11.98 2.06 4.18
C SER A 74 -12.76 0.96 3.48
N GLN A 75 -12.17 0.31 2.47
CA GLN A 75 -12.75 -0.76 1.70
C GLN A 75 -12.67 -2.12 2.42
N VAL A 76 -11.52 -2.45 3.00
CA VAL A 76 -11.24 -3.79 3.54
C VAL A 76 -11.40 -3.92 5.06
N GLY A 77 -11.34 -2.82 5.78
CA GLY A 77 -11.58 -2.74 7.22
C GLY A 77 -10.37 -3.13 8.10
N SER A 78 -10.57 -2.97 9.41
CA SER A 78 -9.51 -3.09 10.42
C SER A 78 -8.91 -4.49 10.54
N ALA A 79 -9.71 -5.54 10.37
CA ALA A 79 -9.21 -6.92 10.49
C ALA A 79 -8.20 -7.28 9.39
N TYR A 80 -8.39 -6.77 8.17
CA TYR A 80 -7.44 -6.93 7.08
C TYR A 80 -6.15 -6.16 7.38
N TRP A 81 -6.29 -4.90 7.79
CA TRP A 81 -5.13 -4.04 8.07
C TRP A 81 -4.35 -4.44 9.30
N ALA A 82 -4.96 -5.07 10.29
CA ALA A 82 -4.23 -5.66 11.41
C ALA A 82 -3.20 -6.71 10.94
N LYS A 83 -3.54 -7.51 9.92
CA LYS A 83 -2.63 -8.48 9.30
C LYS A 83 -1.52 -7.80 8.50
N TYR A 84 -1.86 -6.75 7.74
CA TYR A 84 -0.88 -5.92 7.04
C TYR A 84 0.15 -5.33 8.02
N ILE A 85 -0.33 -4.68 9.08
CA ILE A 85 0.53 -4.08 10.11
C ILE A 85 1.38 -5.15 10.81
N SER A 86 0.80 -6.31 11.13
CA SER A 86 1.53 -7.44 11.72
C SER A 86 2.70 -7.88 10.84
N TYR A 87 2.51 -7.93 9.51
CA TYR A 87 3.58 -8.26 8.57
C TYR A 87 4.71 -7.22 8.63
N ILE A 88 4.38 -5.94 8.49
CA ILE A 88 5.37 -4.84 8.53
C ILE A 88 6.15 -4.84 9.85
N MET A 89 5.47 -5.08 10.98
CA MET A 89 6.10 -5.15 12.30
C MET A 89 7.06 -6.34 12.41
N THR A 90 6.70 -7.48 11.84
CA THR A 90 7.50 -8.70 11.92
C THR A 90 8.79 -8.60 11.12
N TYR A 91 8.72 -8.00 9.93
CA TYR A 91 9.85 -7.97 8.99
C TYR A 91 10.57 -6.61 8.96
N GLY A 92 10.07 -5.61 9.66
CA GLY A 92 10.68 -4.27 9.80
C GLY A 92 10.60 -3.39 8.56
N ALA A 93 9.88 -3.84 7.54
CA ALA A 93 9.53 -3.18 6.28
C ALA A 93 8.75 -4.17 5.42
N TYR A 94 8.96 -4.14 4.09
CA TYR A 94 8.30 -5.09 3.17
C TYR A 94 8.93 -6.49 3.15
N GLY A 95 10.06 -6.71 3.85
CA GLY A 95 10.86 -7.93 3.72
C GLY A 95 11.59 -8.01 2.37
N ASP A 96 12.45 -9.01 2.24
CA ASP A 96 13.26 -9.18 1.02
C ASP A 96 12.54 -10.00 -0.05
N ASP A 97 11.45 -10.68 0.32
CA ASP A 97 10.71 -11.57 -0.57
C ASP A 97 9.23 -11.72 -0.15
N ASN A 98 8.43 -12.27 -1.06
CA ASN A 98 7.01 -12.55 -0.83
C ASN A 98 6.82 -13.78 0.09
N LYS A 99 7.53 -13.86 1.19
CA LYS A 99 7.47 -14.96 2.14
C LYS A 99 6.97 -14.49 3.51
N GLY A 100 6.42 -15.43 4.22
CA GLY A 100 5.88 -15.19 5.56
C GLY A 100 4.38 -14.97 5.59
N GLU A 101 3.85 -15.07 6.80
CA GLU A 101 2.43 -14.86 7.03
C GLU A 101 2.03 -13.42 6.69
N ASN A 102 0.95 -13.27 5.95
CA ASN A 102 0.40 -11.98 5.51
C ASN A 102 1.25 -11.19 4.48
N ALA A 103 2.33 -11.75 3.91
CA ALA A 103 3.09 -11.11 2.85
C ALA A 103 2.20 -10.66 1.68
N GLY A 104 1.31 -11.53 1.22
CA GLY A 104 0.39 -11.22 0.13
C GLY A 104 -0.54 -10.04 0.42
N ILE A 105 -0.98 -9.88 1.67
CA ILE A 105 -1.80 -8.73 2.11
C ILE A 105 -0.99 -7.44 2.02
N CYS A 106 0.26 -7.46 2.50
CA CYS A 106 1.19 -6.35 2.36
C CYS A 106 1.42 -6.02 0.88
N GLY A 107 1.73 -7.04 0.06
CA GLY A 107 1.96 -6.87 -1.37
C GLY A 107 0.79 -6.22 -2.12
N VAL A 108 -0.45 -6.61 -1.82
CA VAL A 108 -1.65 -5.98 -2.43
C VAL A 108 -1.79 -4.52 -1.98
N GLY A 109 -1.61 -4.24 -0.69
CA GLY A 109 -1.71 -2.87 -0.16
C GLY A 109 -0.67 -1.93 -0.77
N GLU A 110 0.57 -2.37 -0.83
CA GLU A 110 1.68 -1.60 -1.41
C GLU A 110 1.58 -1.46 -2.94
N MET A 111 1.15 -2.53 -3.62
CA MET A 111 0.90 -2.50 -5.06
C MET A 111 -0.12 -1.42 -5.43
N TRP A 112 -1.19 -1.28 -4.65
CA TRP A 112 -2.17 -0.21 -4.82
C TRP A 112 -1.58 1.17 -4.49
N GLY A 113 -0.91 1.31 -3.33
CA GLY A 113 -0.31 2.57 -2.88
C GLY A 113 0.62 3.17 -3.92
N TYR A 114 1.62 2.40 -4.34
CA TYR A 114 2.61 2.84 -5.34
C TYR A 114 2.01 3.06 -6.72
N ALA A 115 1.10 2.20 -7.19
CA ALA A 115 0.51 2.36 -8.51
C ALA A 115 -0.29 3.66 -8.64
N ILE A 116 -1.05 4.04 -7.62
CA ILE A 116 -1.80 5.31 -7.60
C ILE A 116 -0.88 6.50 -7.38
N GLU A 117 0.14 6.37 -6.52
CA GLU A 117 1.18 7.39 -6.35
C GLU A 117 1.80 7.75 -7.70
N ASP A 118 2.29 6.76 -8.44
CA ASP A 118 2.95 6.96 -9.72
C ASP A 118 1.99 7.50 -10.78
N LEU A 119 0.80 6.95 -10.88
CA LEU A 119 -0.21 7.37 -11.85
C LEU A 119 -0.53 8.87 -11.68
N LEU A 120 -0.87 9.30 -10.48
CA LEU A 120 -1.28 10.68 -10.22
C LEU A 120 -0.10 11.66 -10.17
N THR A 121 1.08 11.20 -9.70
CA THR A 121 2.29 12.04 -9.68
C THR A 121 2.80 12.30 -11.09
N ASN A 122 2.80 11.28 -11.94
CA ASN A 122 3.20 11.41 -13.33
C ASN A 122 2.20 12.24 -14.15
N ASP A 123 0.91 12.12 -13.88
CA ASP A 123 -0.11 12.99 -14.49
C ASP A 123 0.12 14.46 -14.13
N LYS A 124 0.37 14.76 -12.87
CA LYS A 124 0.53 16.14 -12.39
C LYS A 124 1.85 16.79 -12.77
N TYR A 125 2.96 16.07 -12.67
CA TYR A 125 4.30 16.66 -12.82
C TYR A 125 5.01 16.23 -14.10
N GLY A 126 4.42 15.33 -14.86
CA GLY A 126 5.07 14.66 -15.98
C GLY A 126 6.11 13.65 -15.50
N GLY A 127 6.62 12.84 -16.43
CA GLY A 127 7.65 11.84 -16.15
C GLY A 127 7.15 10.42 -16.34
N LEU A 128 8.08 9.49 -16.20
CA LEU A 128 7.84 8.05 -16.36
C LEU A 128 8.44 7.28 -15.17
N ASP A 129 8.74 7.98 -14.07
CA ASP A 129 9.27 7.32 -12.90
C ASP A 129 8.20 6.38 -12.34
N ILE A 130 8.56 5.12 -12.19
CA ILE A 130 7.73 4.09 -11.59
C ILE A 130 8.45 3.61 -10.35
N HIS A 131 7.83 3.82 -9.19
CA HIS A 131 8.31 3.24 -7.94
C HIS A 131 7.99 1.74 -7.97
N LYS A 132 9.02 0.93 -7.79
CA LYS A 132 8.82 -0.52 -7.77
C LYS A 132 8.54 -1.07 -6.38
N GLY A 133 8.74 -0.23 -5.35
CA GLY A 133 8.73 -0.72 -3.97
C GLY A 133 9.86 -1.75 -3.77
N ALA A 134 9.58 -2.80 -2.99
CA ALA A 134 10.40 -4.02 -3.05
C ALA A 134 10.09 -4.77 -4.36
N ASP A 135 11.08 -5.44 -4.94
CA ASP A 135 10.97 -6.08 -6.27
C ASP A 135 9.76 -7.03 -6.40
N TRP A 136 9.35 -7.65 -5.31
CA TRP A 136 8.21 -8.57 -5.29
C TRP A 136 6.83 -7.88 -5.23
N ILE A 137 6.75 -6.57 -4.99
CA ILE A 137 5.48 -5.82 -4.91
C ILE A 137 4.91 -5.55 -6.30
N ARG A 138 5.77 -5.23 -7.30
CA ARG A 138 5.41 -5.06 -8.70
C ARG A 138 4.23 -4.09 -8.95
N ALA A 139 4.28 -2.92 -8.34
CA ALA A 139 3.30 -1.85 -8.55
C ALA A 139 3.22 -1.38 -10.01
N ASP A 140 4.31 -1.57 -10.77
CA ASP A 140 4.41 -1.33 -12.21
C ASP A 140 3.28 -2.01 -13.00
N ILE A 141 2.86 -3.20 -12.60
CA ILE A 141 1.78 -3.94 -13.28
C ILE A 141 0.45 -3.19 -13.22
N LEU A 142 0.03 -2.76 -12.02
CA LEU A 142 -1.21 -2.01 -11.88
C LEU A 142 -1.12 -0.62 -12.52
N HIS A 143 0.03 0.06 -12.35
CA HIS A 143 0.28 1.34 -13.00
C HIS A 143 0.10 1.23 -14.52
N ASP A 144 0.75 0.26 -15.16
CA ASP A 144 0.69 0.08 -16.61
C ASP A 144 -0.71 -0.31 -17.09
N LEU A 145 -1.38 -1.24 -16.40
CA LEU A 145 -2.76 -1.62 -16.73
C LEU A 145 -3.71 -0.42 -16.68
N MET A 146 -3.56 0.47 -15.68
CA MET A 146 -4.38 1.67 -15.55
C MET A 146 -4.00 2.72 -16.60
N LYS A 147 -2.72 2.96 -16.82
CA LYS A 147 -2.20 3.94 -17.77
C LYS A 147 -2.56 3.59 -19.22
N GLU A 148 -2.52 2.32 -19.57
CA GLU A 148 -2.90 1.81 -20.89
C GLU A 148 -4.43 1.74 -21.08
N GLY A 149 -5.22 2.02 -20.04
CA GLY A 149 -6.69 1.98 -20.08
C GLY A 149 -7.25 0.56 -20.15
N ILE A 150 -6.47 -0.45 -19.78
CA ILE A 150 -6.90 -1.86 -19.73
C ILE A 150 -7.90 -2.07 -18.59
N VAL A 151 -7.64 -1.42 -17.44
CA VAL A 151 -8.54 -1.29 -16.32
C VAL A 151 -8.56 0.15 -15.85
N SER A 152 -9.66 0.62 -15.27
CA SER A 152 -9.69 1.93 -14.64
C SER A 152 -9.21 1.86 -13.17
N PRO A 153 -8.75 2.98 -12.57
CA PRO A 153 -8.48 3.02 -11.13
C PRO A 153 -9.68 2.59 -10.28
N ASN A 154 -10.91 2.92 -10.72
CA ASN A 154 -12.13 2.50 -10.04
C ASN A 154 -12.33 0.98 -10.12
N ASP A 155 -12.05 0.35 -11.26
CA ASP A 155 -12.15 -1.10 -11.39
C ASP A 155 -11.16 -1.82 -10.47
N VAL A 156 -9.93 -1.30 -10.37
CA VAL A 156 -8.94 -1.83 -9.42
C VAL A 156 -9.44 -1.66 -7.98
N PHE A 157 -9.89 -0.45 -7.63
CA PHE A 157 -10.39 -0.17 -6.29
C PHE A 157 -11.57 -1.07 -5.91
N ASP A 158 -12.54 -1.26 -6.79
CA ASP A 158 -13.68 -2.16 -6.58
C ASP A 158 -13.25 -3.61 -6.33
N CYS A 159 -12.13 -4.03 -6.91
CA CYS A 159 -11.56 -5.36 -6.67
C CYS A 159 -10.89 -5.49 -5.30
N LEU A 160 -10.46 -4.41 -4.65
CA LEU A 160 -9.73 -4.43 -3.38
C LEU A 160 -10.68 -4.77 -2.19
N THR A 161 -11.18 -5.98 -2.15
CA THR A 161 -12.06 -6.48 -1.09
C THR A 161 -11.27 -7.21 0.01
N PRO A 162 -11.84 -7.48 1.19
CA PRO A 162 -11.17 -8.25 2.24
C PRO A 162 -10.75 -9.67 1.83
N LEU A 163 -11.28 -10.19 0.72
CA LEU A 163 -10.94 -11.51 0.18
C LEU A 163 -9.65 -11.51 -0.65
N ILE A 164 -9.21 -10.34 -1.08
CA ILE A 164 -8.00 -10.17 -1.92
C ILE A 164 -6.77 -10.10 -1.02
N THR A 165 -6.23 -11.24 -0.71
CA THR A 165 -5.11 -11.40 0.21
C THR A 165 -3.80 -11.76 -0.49
N THR A 166 -3.78 -11.80 -1.80
CA THR A 166 -2.58 -12.02 -2.63
C THR A 166 -2.71 -11.33 -3.97
N GLN A 167 -1.57 -11.06 -4.63
CA GLN A 167 -1.54 -10.50 -5.98
C GLN A 167 -2.25 -11.39 -7.00
N ASN A 168 -2.15 -12.71 -6.87
CA ASN A 168 -2.88 -13.65 -7.75
C ASN A 168 -4.39 -13.50 -7.61
N LYS A 169 -4.91 -13.36 -6.39
CA LYS A 169 -6.35 -13.09 -6.21
C LYS A 169 -6.76 -11.74 -6.78
N LEU A 170 -5.90 -10.73 -6.71
CA LEU A 170 -6.14 -9.45 -7.37
C LEU A 170 -6.20 -9.63 -8.89
N LYS A 171 -5.25 -10.37 -9.48
CA LYS A 171 -5.26 -10.75 -10.89
C LYS A 171 -6.61 -11.36 -11.30
N GLU A 172 -7.04 -12.42 -10.58
CA GLU A 172 -8.30 -13.11 -10.85
C GLU A 172 -9.51 -12.18 -10.76
N ALA A 173 -9.55 -11.29 -9.77
CA ALA A 173 -10.62 -10.31 -9.61
C ALA A 173 -10.66 -9.29 -10.77
N LEU A 174 -9.50 -8.80 -11.20
CA LEU A 174 -9.39 -7.90 -12.36
C LEU A 174 -9.80 -8.58 -13.67
N GLN A 175 -9.44 -9.84 -13.86
CA GLN A 175 -9.86 -10.64 -15.02
C GLN A 175 -11.38 -10.83 -15.03
N ALA A 176 -11.98 -11.09 -13.88
CA ALA A 176 -13.43 -11.19 -13.76
C ALA A 176 -14.14 -9.85 -14.02
N LYS A 177 -13.53 -8.73 -13.57
CA LYS A 177 -14.06 -7.37 -13.75
C LYS A 177 -13.94 -6.90 -15.21
N SER A 178 -12.87 -7.31 -15.91
CA SER A 178 -12.58 -6.92 -17.30
C SER A 178 -12.35 -8.15 -18.19
N PRO A 179 -13.39 -8.93 -18.52
CA PRO A 179 -13.24 -10.19 -19.27
C PRO A 179 -12.64 -10.00 -20.67
N ALA A 180 -12.92 -8.86 -21.32
CA ALA A 180 -12.36 -8.53 -22.63
C ALA A 180 -10.82 -8.40 -22.62
N ASN A 181 -10.25 -8.06 -21.46
CA ASN A 181 -8.83 -7.84 -21.25
C ASN A 181 -8.14 -8.99 -20.49
N HIS A 182 -8.84 -10.12 -20.31
CA HIS A 182 -8.38 -11.26 -19.51
C HIS A 182 -6.93 -11.67 -19.83
N ASN A 183 -6.63 -11.91 -21.10
CA ASN A 183 -5.31 -12.36 -21.55
C ASN A 183 -4.21 -11.31 -21.35
N ILE A 184 -4.55 -10.02 -21.47
CA ILE A 184 -3.59 -8.93 -21.24
C ILE A 184 -3.22 -8.89 -19.75
N ILE A 185 -4.23 -8.95 -18.88
CA ILE A 185 -4.05 -8.99 -17.43
C ILE A 185 -3.21 -10.22 -17.02
N GLU A 186 -3.55 -11.40 -17.54
CA GLU A 186 -2.78 -12.63 -17.33
C GLU A 186 -1.30 -12.44 -17.66
N THR A 187 -1.01 -11.99 -18.89
CA THR A 187 0.36 -11.81 -19.36
C THR A 187 1.16 -10.83 -18.49
N ARG A 188 0.53 -9.73 -18.05
CA ARG A 188 1.20 -8.73 -17.19
C ARG A 188 1.55 -9.30 -15.81
N PHE A 189 0.64 -10.06 -15.20
CA PHE A 189 0.90 -10.68 -13.91
C PHE A 189 1.85 -11.89 -13.98
N ASP A 190 1.87 -12.64 -15.08
CA ASP A 190 2.73 -13.81 -15.23
C ASP A 190 4.22 -13.44 -15.35
N THR A 191 4.54 -12.21 -15.72
CA THR A 191 5.91 -11.69 -15.63
C THR A 191 6.43 -11.64 -14.19
N LEU A 192 5.54 -11.75 -13.18
CA LEU A 192 5.90 -11.90 -11.76
C LEU A 192 6.57 -13.23 -11.44
N ASN A 193 6.20 -14.29 -12.14
CA ASN A 193 6.59 -15.66 -11.78
C ASN A 193 7.91 -16.10 -12.44
N ASN A 194 8.49 -15.26 -13.32
CA ASN A 194 9.65 -15.60 -14.14
C ASN A 194 10.94 -14.83 -13.78
N ASN A 195 10.94 -14.07 -12.71
CA ASN A 195 12.10 -13.38 -12.15
C ASN A 195 12.28 -13.79 -10.68
#